data_c92f433fe4f058377f44c09ccf974feb
#
_entry.id   c92f433fe4f058377f44c09ccf974feb
#
_cell.length_a   1.000
_cell.length_b   1.000
_cell.length_c   1.000
_cell.angle_alpha   90.00
_cell.angle_beta   90.00
_cell.angle_gamma   90.00
#
_symmetry.space_group_name_H-M   'P 1'
#
loop_
_entity.id
_entity.type
_entity.pdbx_description
1 polymer ?
#
loop_
_entity_poly.entity_id
_entity_poly.type
_entity_poly.pdbx_seq_one_letter_code
_entity_poly.pdbx_strand_id
1 'polypeptide(L)'
;MSCSFSVTRAFAVPGLLLLLSLAAVLSLVIGAKPLPAAAVLEAFTGVCQSADCTIVLDARLPRTLAGLLAGGALGLAGALMQTLTRNPLADPGILGVNNGASFAIVLGAALFGFSTPLEQLFMAFSGALIASLIVAFTGSQGGGQLSPAGLTLAGVALGAVLEGLTSGIALLNPEVYDQLRFWQAGSLDIRSLQTLKVALAPVVIAGIVALFLSRALNSLSLGSDTATALGSKVARTQLIGLLAITVLCGSATALVGPIAFIGLMMPHMARWLVGADHRWSLPVTLLATPALLLFADIIGRLLVPGELRVSVVSAFIGAPVLIFLVRRKSNGGGL
;
A
#
# COMPACT_ATOMS: atom_id res chain seq x y z
N MET A 1 -27.99 8.81 16.08
CA MET A 1 -26.65 8.82 15.46
C MET A 1 -26.64 8.67 13.92
N SER A 2 -27.70 8.26 13.24
CA SER A 2 -27.75 8.04 11.78
C SER A 2 -27.73 9.32 10.92
N CYS A 3 -28.25 10.44 11.41
CA CYS A 3 -28.32 11.69 10.63
C CYS A 3 -26.95 12.40 10.47
N SER A 4 -26.04 12.27 11.43
CA SER A 4 -24.70 12.87 11.39
C SER A 4 -23.80 12.25 10.29
N PHE A 5 -23.87 10.93 10.08
CA PHE A 5 -23.04 10.26 9.06
C PHE A 5 -23.48 10.56 7.62
N SER A 6 -24.74 10.89 7.37
CA SER A 6 -25.20 11.17 5.99
C SER A 6 -24.61 12.48 5.46
N VAL A 7 -24.55 13.52 6.29
CA VAL A 7 -23.93 14.81 5.93
C VAL A 7 -22.42 14.65 5.76
N THR A 8 -21.76 13.94 6.67
CA THR A 8 -20.31 13.69 6.58
C THR A 8 -19.95 12.93 5.30
N ARG A 9 -20.73 11.93 4.90
CA ARG A 9 -20.53 11.17 3.66
C ARG A 9 -20.64 12.01 2.40
N ALA A 10 -21.60 12.94 2.36
CA ALA A 10 -21.80 13.81 1.19
C ALA A 10 -20.60 14.73 0.94
N PHE A 11 -19.93 15.19 2.01
CA PHE A 11 -18.78 16.09 1.91
C PHE A 11 -17.43 15.38 1.95
N ALA A 12 -17.35 14.13 2.45
CA ALA A 12 -16.09 13.41 2.60
C ALA A 12 -15.40 13.12 1.25
N VAL A 13 -16.16 12.62 0.27
CA VAL A 13 -15.58 12.28 -1.03
C VAL A 13 -15.14 13.51 -1.80
N PRO A 14 -15.96 14.58 -1.98
CA PRO A 14 -15.52 15.80 -2.61
C PRO A 14 -14.35 16.48 -1.90
N GLY A 15 -14.36 16.52 -0.56
CA GLY A 15 -13.27 17.09 0.23
C GLY A 15 -11.96 16.32 0.07
N LEU A 16 -12.01 14.98 0.03
CA LEU A 16 -10.83 14.15 -0.21
C LEU A 16 -10.34 14.22 -1.64
N LEU A 17 -11.21 14.36 -2.62
CA LEU A 17 -10.82 14.63 -4.01
C LEU A 17 -10.07 15.96 -4.12
N LEU A 18 -10.56 17.00 -3.48
CA LEU A 18 -9.87 18.28 -3.42
C LEU A 18 -8.52 18.18 -2.73
N LEU A 19 -8.46 17.48 -1.58
CA LEU A 19 -7.21 17.26 -0.84
C LEU A 19 -6.20 16.46 -1.66
N LEU A 20 -6.64 15.40 -2.35
CA LEU A 20 -5.79 14.58 -3.21
C LEU A 20 -5.28 15.38 -4.40
N SER A 21 -6.14 16.18 -5.04
CA SER A 21 -5.75 17.06 -6.14
C SER A 21 -4.73 18.10 -5.67
N LEU A 22 -4.95 18.69 -4.51
CA LEU A 22 -4.00 19.61 -3.89
C LEU A 22 -2.65 18.93 -3.61
N ALA A 23 -2.66 17.73 -3.01
CA ALA A 23 -1.46 16.97 -2.73
C ALA A 23 -0.69 16.63 -4.03
N ALA A 24 -1.40 16.25 -5.10
CA ALA A 24 -0.80 15.96 -6.39
C ALA A 24 -0.15 17.21 -7.01
N VAL A 25 -0.84 18.34 -7.02
CA VAL A 25 -0.29 19.62 -7.51
C VAL A 25 0.92 20.04 -6.68
N LEU A 26 0.83 20.00 -5.35
CA LEU A 26 1.96 20.33 -4.48
C LEU A 26 3.15 19.38 -4.71
N SER A 27 2.92 18.10 -4.95
CA SER A 27 3.97 17.12 -5.26
C SER A 27 4.70 17.45 -6.58
N LEU A 28 4.03 18.08 -7.53
CA LEU A 28 4.64 18.53 -8.79
C LEU A 28 5.44 19.83 -8.62
N VAL A 29 4.99 20.73 -7.75
CA VAL A 29 5.62 22.06 -7.52
C VAL A 29 6.74 21.99 -6.50
N ILE A 30 6.54 21.25 -5.40
CA ILE A 30 7.46 21.21 -4.27
C ILE A 30 8.47 20.05 -4.42
N GLY A 31 9.75 20.35 -4.24
CA GLY A 31 10.83 19.35 -4.26
C GLY A 31 12.14 19.98 -3.79
N ALA A 32 13.24 19.21 -3.81
CA ALA A 32 14.57 19.69 -3.39
C ALA A 32 15.02 20.95 -4.16
N LYS A 33 14.68 21.04 -5.45
CA LYS A 33 14.82 22.27 -6.23
C LYS A 33 13.47 22.97 -6.31
N PRO A 34 13.32 24.23 -5.86
CA PRO A 34 12.10 25.01 -6.07
C PRO A 34 11.90 25.27 -7.56
N LEU A 35 10.73 24.94 -8.09
CA LEU A 35 10.37 25.18 -9.49
C LEU A 35 9.27 26.25 -9.56
N PRO A 36 9.32 27.17 -10.56
CA PRO A 36 8.22 28.09 -10.78
C PRO A 36 6.98 27.33 -11.28
N ALA A 37 5.78 27.75 -10.86
CA ALA A 37 4.53 27.16 -11.32
C ALA A 37 4.39 27.18 -12.87
N ALA A 38 5.01 28.16 -13.52
CA ALA A 38 5.08 28.25 -14.97
C ALA A 38 5.73 27.01 -15.62
N ALA A 39 6.78 26.44 -15.01
CA ALA A 39 7.43 25.22 -15.53
C ALA A 39 6.50 23.99 -15.47
N VAL A 40 5.62 23.92 -14.46
CA VAL A 40 4.59 22.87 -14.38
C VAL A 40 3.55 23.06 -15.49
N LEU A 41 3.11 24.30 -15.75
CA LEU A 41 2.18 24.57 -16.85
C LEU A 41 2.80 24.28 -18.21
N GLU A 42 4.08 24.66 -18.40
CA GLU A 42 4.85 24.35 -19.62
C GLU A 42 4.91 22.84 -19.88
N ALA A 43 5.13 22.03 -18.83
CA ALA A 43 5.16 20.57 -18.94
C ALA A 43 3.84 19.97 -19.46
N PHE A 44 2.70 20.58 -19.15
CA PHE A 44 1.39 20.10 -19.61
C PHE A 44 0.95 20.71 -20.96
N THR A 45 1.56 21.80 -21.41
CA THR A 45 1.26 22.40 -22.73
C THR A 45 2.01 21.73 -23.89
N GLY A 46 2.91 20.80 -23.60
CA GLY A 46 3.64 20.01 -24.59
C GLY A 46 4.83 20.72 -25.25
N VAL A 47 5.16 21.94 -24.85
CA VAL A 47 6.29 22.72 -25.34
C VAL A 47 7.33 22.86 -24.26
N CYS A 48 8.08 21.77 -24.04
CA CYS A 48 9.11 21.71 -23.00
C CYS A 48 10.42 22.29 -23.55
N GLN A 49 10.74 23.53 -23.22
CA GLN A 49 11.98 24.21 -23.65
C GLN A 49 12.97 24.44 -22.49
N SER A 50 12.52 24.29 -21.25
CA SER A 50 13.33 24.52 -20.07
C SER A 50 13.80 23.23 -19.39
N ALA A 51 14.99 23.26 -18.76
CA ALA A 51 15.46 22.15 -17.92
C ALA A 51 14.52 21.88 -16.74
N ASP A 52 13.77 22.88 -16.29
CA ASP A 52 12.81 22.76 -15.20
C ASP A 52 11.58 21.95 -15.62
N CYS A 53 11.15 22.08 -16.86
CA CYS A 53 10.08 21.27 -17.45
C CYS A 53 10.47 19.76 -17.50
N THR A 54 11.70 19.45 -17.88
CA THR A 54 12.22 18.08 -17.90
C THR A 54 12.19 17.45 -16.49
N ILE A 55 12.54 18.23 -15.45
CA ILE A 55 12.43 17.75 -14.05
C ILE A 55 10.99 17.41 -13.70
N VAL A 56 10.02 18.19 -14.16
CA VAL A 56 8.59 17.90 -13.91
C VAL A 56 8.18 16.59 -14.57
N LEU A 57 8.51 16.39 -15.84
CA LEU A 57 8.06 15.24 -16.64
C LEU A 57 8.78 13.93 -16.26
N ASP A 58 10.11 14.00 -16.02
CA ASP A 58 10.94 12.80 -15.89
C ASP A 58 11.17 12.39 -14.41
N ALA A 59 10.97 13.32 -13.45
CA ALA A 59 11.15 13.01 -12.05
C ALA A 59 9.87 13.17 -11.23
N ARG A 60 9.21 14.34 -11.28
CA ARG A 60 8.10 14.63 -10.37
C ARG A 60 6.79 13.97 -10.78
N LEU A 61 6.49 13.93 -12.07
CA LEU A 61 5.26 13.30 -12.57
C LEU A 61 5.26 11.77 -12.29
N PRO A 62 6.32 11.01 -12.64
CA PRO A 62 6.38 9.59 -12.30
C PRO A 62 6.28 9.33 -10.79
N ARG A 63 6.95 10.14 -9.99
CA ARG A 63 6.93 10.07 -8.52
C ARG A 63 5.52 10.32 -7.95
N THR A 64 4.82 11.34 -8.45
CA THR A 64 3.44 11.64 -8.04
C THR A 64 2.48 10.52 -8.43
N LEU A 65 2.60 10.01 -9.66
CA LEU A 65 1.79 8.87 -10.14
C LEU A 65 2.07 7.59 -9.34
N ALA A 66 3.33 7.34 -8.98
CA ALA A 66 3.69 6.23 -8.10
C ALA A 66 3.04 6.36 -6.72
N GLY A 67 3.02 7.57 -6.15
CA GLY A 67 2.35 7.85 -4.88
C GLY A 67 0.84 7.63 -4.94
N LEU A 68 0.20 8.04 -6.04
CA LEU A 68 -1.23 7.80 -6.28
C LEU A 68 -1.54 6.30 -6.37
N LEU A 69 -0.76 5.58 -7.17
CA LEU A 69 -0.98 4.16 -7.43
C LEU A 69 -0.68 3.31 -6.19
N ALA A 70 0.49 3.49 -5.58
CA ALA A 70 0.91 2.74 -4.40
C ALA A 70 0.05 3.07 -3.17
N GLY A 71 -0.28 4.35 -2.97
CA GLY A 71 -1.15 4.77 -1.88
C GLY A 71 -2.54 4.14 -1.97
N GLY A 72 -3.17 4.21 -3.15
CA GLY A 72 -4.47 3.57 -3.38
C GLY A 72 -4.43 2.06 -3.16
N ALA A 73 -3.39 1.40 -3.67
CA ALA A 73 -3.19 -0.04 -3.53
C ALA A 73 -3.00 -0.46 -2.06
N LEU A 74 -2.09 0.19 -1.33
CA LEU A 74 -1.83 -0.11 0.08
C LEU A 74 -3.05 0.17 0.97
N GLY A 75 -3.78 1.26 0.70
CA GLY A 75 -5.00 1.58 1.43
C GLY A 75 -6.08 0.53 1.27
N LEU A 76 -6.38 0.14 0.02
CA LEU A 76 -7.36 -0.92 -0.25
C LEU A 76 -6.92 -2.28 0.30
N ALA A 77 -5.64 -2.66 0.12
CA ALA A 77 -5.10 -3.90 0.67
C ALA A 77 -5.26 -3.95 2.19
N GLY A 78 -4.95 -2.84 2.88
CA GLY A 78 -5.13 -2.72 4.33
C GLY A 78 -6.60 -2.84 4.75
N ALA A 79 -7.52 -2.19 4.05
CA ALA A 79 -8.94 -2.26 4.35
C ALA A 79 -9.50 -3.69 4.19
N LEU A 80 -9.11 -4.38 3.11
CA LEU A 80 -9.45 -5.77 2.89
C LEU A 80 -8.88 -6.66 3.99
N MET A 81 -7.58 -6.50 4.31
CA MET A 81 -6.90 -7.32 5.31
C MET A 81 -7.55 -7.22 6.68
N GLN A 82 -7.84 -6.00 7.14
CA GLN A 82 -8.52 -5.76 8.42
C GLN A 82 -9.91 -6.39 8.46
N THR A 83 -10.63 -6.39 7.34
CA THR A 83 -11.97 -6.97 7.28
C THR A 83 -11.93 -8.49 7.22
N LEU A 84 -11.06 -9.08 6.39
CA LEU A 84 -10.95 -10.54 6.26
C LEU A 84 -10.45 -11.20 7.55
N THR A 85 -9.53 -10.55 8.24
CA THR A 85 -9.01 -11.05 9.52
C THR A 85 -9.85 -10.62 10.72
N ARG A 86 -10.83 -9.74 10.52
CA ARG A 86 -11.62 -9.11 11.59
C ARG A 86 -10.73 -8.49 12.69
N ASN A 87 -9.57 -8.02 12.27
CA ASN A 87 -8.61 -7.39 13.16
C ASN A 87 -8.28 -5.98 12.61
N PRO A 88 -8.64 -4.90 13.31
CA PRO A 88 -8.37 -3.54 12.86
C PRO A 88 -6.88 -3.17 12.83
N LEU A 89 -6.03 -3.99 13.42
CA LEU A 89 -4.58 -3.83 13.45
C LEU A 89 -3.85 -4.76 12.46
N ALA A 90 -4.58 -5.47 11.59
CA ALA A 90 -3.95 -6.32 10.60
C ALA A 90 -3.35 -5.47 9.46
N ASP A 91 -2.11 -5.79 9.13
CA ASP A 91 -1.35 -5.21 8.03
C ASP A 91 -1.19 -6.23 6.89
N PRO A 92 -1.30 -5.83 5.61
CA PRO A 92 -1.10 -6.74 4.49
C PRO A 92 0.26 -7.43 4.46
N GLY A 93 1.28 -6.82 5.06
CA GLY A 93 2.65 -7.37 5.15
C GLY A 93 2.72 -8.70 5.91
N ILE A 94 1.75 -9.02 6.78
CA ILE A 94 1.71 -10.31 7.48
C ILE A 94 1.52 -11.52 6.54
N LEU A 95 1.12 -11.29 5.29
CA LEU A 95 1.10 -12.33 4.26
C LEU A 95 2.49 -12.67 3.69
N GLY A 96 3.56 -12.13 4.27
CA GLY A 96 4.92 -12.37 3.80
C GLY A 96 5.29 -11.63 2.49
N VAL A 97 4.45 -10.69 2.04
CA VAL A 97 4.64 -9.91 0.80
C VAL A 97 6.01 -9.27 0.74
N ASN A 98 6.39 -8.53 1.80
CA ASN A 98 7.64 -7.79 1.84
C ASN A 98 8.86 -8.71 1.85
N ASN A 99 8.82 -9.78 2.65
CA ASN A 99 9.93 -10.74 2.76
C ASN A 99 10.08 -11.56 1.48
N GLY A 100 8.95 -11.95 0.86
CA GLY A 100 8.95 -12.63 -0.45
C GLY A 100 9.52 -11.75 -1.56
N ALA A 101 9.14 -10.48 -1.60
CA ALA A 101 9.68 -9.51 -2.55
C ALA A 101 11.19 -9.30 -2.36
N SER A 102 11.64 -9.05 -1.11
CA SER A 102 13.06 -8.89 -0.77
C SER A 102 13.89 -10.11 -1.18
N PHE A 103 13.42 -11.30 -0.83
CA PHE A 103 14.11 -12.54 -1.16
C PHE A 103 14.24 -12.73 -2.67
N ALA A 104 13.16 -12.50 -3.42
CA ALA A 104 13.20 -12.66 -4.87
C ALA A 104 14.13 -11.64 -5.56
N ILE A 105 14.15 -10.38 -5.11
CA ILE A 105 15.09 -9.37 -5.62
C ILE A 105 16.53 -9.82 -5.40
N VAL A 106 16.86 -10.23 -4.17
CA VAL A 106 18.21 -10.69 -3.81
C VAL A 106 18.60 -11.92 -4.60
N LEU A 107 17.69 -12.87 -4.76
CA LEU A 107 17.91 -14.08 -5.55
C LEU A 107 18.14 -13.75 -7.03
N GLY A 108 17.34 -12.85 -7.59
CA GLY A 108 17.45 -12.37 -8.97
C GLY A 108 18.77 -11.64 -9.23
N ALA A 109 19.18 -10.78 -8.30
CA ALA A 109 20.45 -10.08 -8.39
C ALA A 109 21.66 -11.03 -8.26
N ALA A 110 21.61 -11.96 -7.29
CA ALA A 110 22.72 -12.88 -7.03
C ALA A 110 22.91 -13.95 -8.10
N LEU A 111 21.82 -14.50 -8.67
CA LEU A 111 21.89 -15.62 -9.64
C LEU A 111 21.90 -15.17 -11.09
N PHE A 112 21.19 -14.08 -11.41
CA PHE A 112 20.98 -13.64 -12.80
C PHE A 112 21.59 -12.27 -13.08
N GLY A 113 22.13 -11.57 -12.08
CA GLY A 113 22.68 -10.22 -12.20
C GLY A 113 21.62 -9.14 -12.49
N PHE A 114 20.36 -9.38 -12.13
CA PHE A 114 19.28 -8.43 -12.35
C PHE A 114 19.47 -7.17 -11.53
N SER A 115 19.55 -6.02 -12.21
CA SER A 115 19.80 -4.72 -11.59
C SER A 115 18.88 -3.61 -12.06
N THR A 116 18.16 -3.81 -13.18
CA THR A 116 17.26 -2.78 -13.71
C THR A 116 15.98 -2.67 -12.88
N PRO A 117 15.37 -1.47 -12.80
CA PRO A 117 14.11 -1.28 -12.07
C PRO A 117 12.96 -2.19 -12.53
N LEU A 118 12.92 -2.52 -13.82
CA LEU A 118 11.89 -3.39 -14.36
C LEU A 118 12.09 -4.86 -13.96
N GLU A 119 13.31 -5.35 -13.97
CA GLU A 119 13.66 -6.70 -13.50
C GLU A 119 13.35 -6.83 -12.01
N GLN A 120 13.76 -5.84 -11.21
CA GLN A 120 13.46 -5.80 -9.78
C GLN A 120 11.94 -5.79 -9.50
N LEU A 121 11.15 -5.04 -10.29
CA LEU A 121 9.69 -5.04 -10.21
C LEU A 121 9.11 -6.44 -10.40
N PHE A 122 9.52 -7.14 -11.48
CA PHE A 122 9.03 -8.48 -11.77
C PHE A 122 9.45 -9.50 -10.70
N MET A 123 10.69 -9.43 -10.22
CA MET A 123 11.16 -10.30 -9.14
C MET A 123 10.44 -10.03 -7.84
N ALA A 124 10.30 -8.76 -7.43
CA ALA A 124 9.57 -8.39 -6.23
C ALA A 124 8.11 -8.81 -6.27
N PHE A 125 7.43 -8.57 -7.39
CA PHE A 125 6.03 -8.95 -7.55
C PHE A 125 5.84 -10.46 -7.51
N SER A 126 6.66 -11.22 -8.22
CA SER A 126 6.59 -12.69 -8.23
C SER A 126 6.91 -13.29 -6.85
N GLY A 127 7.92 -12.78 -6.16
CA GLY A 127 8.27 -13.19 -4.80
C GLY A 127 7.17 -12.88 -3.79
N ALA A 128 6.58 -11.69 -3.87
CA ALA A 128 5.43 -11.30 -3.07
C ALA A 128 4.22 -12.21 -3.30
N LEU A 129 3.92 -12.51 -4.56
CA LEU A 129 2.81 -13.38 -4.95
C LEU A 129 3.02 -14.81 -4.42
N ILE A 130 4.19 -15.39 -4.66
CA ILE A 130 4.52 -16.76 -4.22
C ILE A 130 4.45 -16.86 -2.68
N ALA A 131 5.08 -15.93 -1.97
CA ALA A 131 5.07 -15.94 -0.50
C ALA A 131 3.65 -15.82 0.05
N SER A 132 2.84 -14.91 -0.49
CA SER A 132 1.46 -14.75 -0.06
C SER A 132 0.60 -15.98 -0.35
N LEU A 133 0.81 -16.66 -1.49
CA LEU A 133 0.09 -17.89 -1.80
C LEU A 133 0.48 -19.04 -0.86
N ILE A 134 1.77 -19.16 -0.49
CA ILE A 134 2.23 -20.13 0.50
C ILE A 134 1.59 -19.86 1.86
N VAL A 135 1.59 -18.59 2.32
CA VAL A 135 0.95 -18.20 3.59
C VAL A 135 -0.56 -18.46 3.56
N ALA A 136 -1.21 -18.13 2.44
CA ALA A 136 -2.63 -18.38 2.28
C ALA A 136 -2.96 -19.87 2.34
N PHE A 137 -2.19 -20.69 1.63
CA PHE A 137 -2.37 -22.14 1.61
C PHE A 137 -2.16 -22.75 2.99
N THR A 138 -1.05 -22.41 3.66
CA THR A 138 -0.73 -22.93 5.00
C THR A 138 -1.72 -22.43 6.07
N GLY A 139 -2.11 -21.15 6.00
CA GLY A 139 -3.08 -20.56 6.94
C GLY A 139 -4.52 -21.04 6.76
N SER A 140 -4.84 -21.66 5.62
CA SER A 140 -6.16 -22.27 5.36
C SER A 140 -6.26 -23.74 5.79
N GLN A 141 -5.15 -24.38 6.15
CA GLN A 141 -5.12 -25.76 6.62
C GLN A 141 -5.71 -25.86 8.03
N GLY A 142 -6.92 -26.35 8.18
CA GLY A 142 -7.55 -26.52 9.50
C GLY A 142 -9.06 -26.33 9.53
N GLY A 143 -9.76 -26.50 8.39
CA GLY A 143 -11.24 -26.48 8.38
C GLY A 143 -11.88 -25.70 7.24
N GLY A 144 -11.15 -25.44 6.17
CA GLY A 144 -11.73 -24.84 4.95
C GLY A 144 -12.04 -23.35 5.01
N GLN A 145 -11.79 -22.69 6.14
CA GLN A 145 -11.89 -21.23 6.30
C GLN A 145 -10.54 -20.66 6.70
N LEU A 146 -10.26 -19.45 6.18
CA LEU A 146 -9.04 -18.72 6.53
C LEU A 146 -9.04 -18.39 8.03
N SER A 147 -8.07 -18.97 8.77
CA SER A 147 -7.85 -18.63 10.17
C SER A 147 -6.95 -17.41 10.27
N PRO A 148 -7.38 -16.29 10.89
CA PRO A 148 -6.52 -15.12 11.10
C PRO A 148 -5.24 -15.44 11.85
N ALA A 149 -5.31 -16.31 12.87
CA ALA A 149 -4.15 -16.77 13.62
C ALA A 149 -3.22 -17.64 12.76
N GLY A 150 -3.78 -18.55 11.93
CA GLY A 150 -3.02 -19.38 11.00
C GLY A 150 -2.29 -18.55 9.94
N LEU A 151 -2.95 -17.53 9.36
CA LEU A 151 -2.31 -16.61 8.41
C LEU A 151 -1.15 -15.86 9.07
N THR A 152 -1.34 -15.34 10.27
CA THR A 152 -0.30 -14.60 11.00
C THR A 152 0.88 -15.49 11.33
N LEU A 153 0.63 -16.68 11.85
CA LEU A 153 1.70 -17.61 12.23
C LEU A 153 2.48 -18.12 11.01
N ALA A 154 1.78 -18.49 9.95
CA ALA A 154 2.40 -18.89 8.68
C ALA A 154 3.24 -17.76 8.07
N GLY A 155 2.70 -16.52 8.09
CA GLY A 155 3.40 -15.35 7.57
C GLY A 155 4.66 -15.00 8.35
N VAL A 156 4.62 -15.07 9.68
CA VAL A 156 5.79 -14.83 10.54
C VAL A 156 6.84 -15.94 10.34
N ALA A 157 6.42 -17.21 10.30
CA ALA A 157 7.34 -18.32 10.10
C ALA A 157 8.02 -18.28 8.72
N LEU A 158 7.24 -18.10 7.64
CA LEU A 158 7.80 -17.96 6.29
C LEU A 158 8.67 -16.71 6.19
N GLY A 159 8.22 -15.59 6.77
CA GLY A 159 8.96 -14.33 6.80
C GLY A 159 10.33 -14.47 7.42
N ALA A 160 10.42 -15.14 8.58
CA ALA A 160 11.70 -15.38 9.26
C ALA A 160 12.67 -16.23 8.42
N VAL A 161 12.17 -17.27 7.75
CA VAL A 161 12.99 -18.10 6.85
C VAL A 161 13.49 -17.26 5.66
N LEU A 162 12.61 -16.54 4.98
CA LEU A 162 12.97 -15.73 3.83
C LEU A 162 13.93 -14.59 4.20
N GLU A 163 13.75 -13.96 5.35
CA GLU A 163 14.64 -12.91 5.86
C GLU A 163 16.02 -13.46 6.19
N GLY A 164 16.11 -14.63 6.82
CA GLY A 164 17.38 -15.31 7.08
C GLY A 164 18.15 -15.65 5.81
N LEU A 165 17.45 -16.21 4.80
CA LEU A 165 18.05 -16.51 3.48
C LEU A 165 18.48 -15.24 2.74
N THR A 166 17.63 -14.19 2.76
CA THR A 166 17.92 -12.88 2.16
C THR A 166 19.18 -12.27 2.77
N SER A 167 19.26 -12.26 4.11
CA SER A 167 20.43 -11.74 4.82
C SER A 167 21.70 -12.54 4.55
N GLY A 168 21.59 -13.88 4.50
CA GLY A 168 22.72 -14.76 4.18
C GLY A 168 23.30 -14.47 2.79
N ILE A 169 22.46 -14.34 1.76
CA ILE A 169 22.90 -14.04 0.39
C ILE A 169 23.46 -12.61 0.31
N ALA A 170 22.82 -11.64 0.93
CA ALA A 170 23.23 -10.26 0.91
C ALA A 170 24.59 -10.03 1.58
N LEU A 171 24.90 -10.76 2.67
CA LEU A 171 26.18 -10.67 3.34
C LEU A 171 27.36 -11.20 2.48
N LEU A 172 27.09 -12.14 1.58
CA LEU A 172 28.10 -12.69 0.68
C LEU A 172 28.34 -11.79 -0.55
N ASN A 173 27.44 -10.84 -0.85
CA ASN A 173 27.47 -10.03 -2.05
C ASN A 173 27.23 -8.54 -1.71
N PRO A 174 28.26 -7.72 -1.54
CA PRO A 174 28.11 -6.30 -1.15
C PRO A 174 27.23 -5.49 -2.10
N GLU A 175 27.29 -5.73 -3.40
CA GLU A 175 26.47 -5.03 -4.40
C GLU A 175 24.96 -5.37 -4.23
N VAL A 176 24.68 -6.66 -4.00
CA VAL A 176 23.30 -7.13 -3.72
C VAL A 176 22.79 -6.53 -2.40
N TYR A 177 23.66 -6.45 -1.39
CA TYR A 177 23.32 -5.80 -0.11
C TYR A 177 22.96 -4.33 -0.29
N ASP A 178 23.73 -3.58 -1.07
CA ASP A 178 23.42 -2.16 -1.33
C ASP A 178 22.10 -1.98 -2.09
N GLN A 179 21.86 -2.80 -3.13
CA GLN A 179 20.57 -2.76 -3.85
C GLN A 179 19.39 -3.06 -2.91
N LEU A 180 19.50 -4.09 -2.08
CA LEU A 180 18.46 -4.46 -1.12
C LEU A 180 18.19 -3.34 -0.12
N ARG A 181 19.23 -2.76 0.47
CA ARG A 181 19.13 -1.67 1.44
C ARG A 181 18.40 -0.46 0.88
N PHE A 182 18.73 -0.08 -0.37
CA PHE A 182 18.04 1.03 -1.03
C PHE A 182 16.59 0.71 -1.34
N TRP A 183 16.28 -0.50 -1.76
CA TRP A 183 14.91 -0.91 -2.04
C TRP A 183 14.06 -1.03 -0.76
N GLN A 184 14.60 -1.67 0.29
CA GLN A 184 13.91 -1.81 1.59
C GLN A 184 13.59 -0.48 2.27
N ALA A 185 14.33 0.56 1.96
CA ALA A 185 14.07 1.88 2.51
C ALA A 185 12.78 2.53 1.97
N GLY A 186 12.11 1.96 0.98
CA GLY A 186 10.82 2.41 0.44
C GLY A 186 10.80 3.87 -0.03
N SER A 187 10.63 4.11 -1.33
CA SER A 187 10.70 5.44 -1.93
C SER A 187 9.72 5.61 -3.08
N LEU A 188 9.19 6.81 -3.23
CA LEU A 188 8.42 7.20 -4.42
C LEU A 188 9.31 7.69 -5.56
N ASP A 189 10.64 7.79 -5.39
CA ASP A 189 11.58 8.30 -6.40
C ASP A 189 11.71 7.31 -7.58
N ILE A 190 10.64 7.19 -8.35
CA ILE A 190 10.55 6.38 -9.56
C ILE A 190 10.68 7.29 -10.76
N ARG A 191 11.68 7.02 -11.60
CA ARG A 191 11.98 7.79 -12.80
C ARG A 191 11.53 7.11 -14.10
N SER A 192 11.00 5.89 -14.01
CA SER A 192 10.57 5.11 -15.17
C SER A 192 9.04 5.04 -15.27
N LEU A 193 8.47 5.73 -16.24
CA LEU A 193 7.06 5.59 -16.59
C LEU A 193 6.72 4.16 -17.06
N GLN A 194 7.68 3.43 -17.62
CA GLN A 194 7.47 2.06 -18.07
C GLN A 194 7.20 1.13 -16.89
N THR A 195 7.97 1.23 -15.81
CA THR A 195 7.75 0.47 -14.57
C THR A 195 6.36 0.74 -14.00
N LEU A 196 5.93 2.00 -14.06
CA LEU A 196 4.63 2.43 -13.57
C LEU A 196 3.47 1.88 -14.42
N LYS A 197 3.63 1.86 -15.76
CA LYS A 197 2.63 1.27 -16.69
C LYS A 197 2.44 -0.22 -16.44
N VAL A 198 3.51 -0.96 -16.14
CA VAL A 198 3.42 -2.39 -15.82
C VAL A 198 2.65 -2.64 -14.52
N ALA A 199 2.89 -1.83 -13.49
CA ALA A 199 2.18 -1.96 -12.21
C ALA A 199 0.72 -1.47 -12.26
N LEU A 200 0.36 -0.62 -13.22
CA LEU A 200 -0.96 0.01 -13.31
C LEU A 200 -2.08 -1.01 -13.50
N ALA A 201 -1.93 -1.91 -14.47
CA ALA A 201 -2.99 -2.85 -14.83
C ALA A 201 -3.38 -3.78 -13.65
N PRO A 202 -2.43 -4.48 -12.98
CA PRO A 202 -2.79 -5.33 -11.85
C PRO A 202 -3.40 -4.54 -10.68
N VAL A 203 -2.89 -3.33 -10.38
CA VAL A 203 -3.44 -2.49 -9.31
C VAL A 203 -4.87 -2.04 -9.62
N VAL A 204 -5.14 -1.59 -10.85
CA VAL A 204 -6.49 -1.14 -11.24
C VAL A 204 -7.47 -2.31 -11.20
N ILE A 205 -7.11 -3.46 -11.77
CA ILE A 205 -7.99 -4.64 -11.78
C ILE A 205 -8.29 -5.09 -10.35
N ALA A 206 -7.26 -5.25 -9.50
CA ALA A 206 -7.46 -5.67 -8.12
C ALA A 206 -8.20 -4.62 -7.28
N GLY A 207 -7.98 -3.32 -7.55
CA GLY A 207 -8.72 -2.22 -6.93
C GLY A 207 -10.21 -2.25 -7.27
N ILE A 208 -10.55 -2.48 -8.53
CA ILE A 208 -11.93 -2.64 -8.97
C ILE A 208 -12.57 -3.86 -8.26
N VAL A 209 -11.88 -5.00 -8.23
CA VAL A 209 -12.34 -6.19 -7.51
C VAL A 209 -12.59 -5.88 -6.04
N ALA A 210 -11.67 -5.17 -5.37
CA ALA A 210 -11.81 -4.77 -3.98
C ALA A 210 -13.07 -3.92 -3.72
N LEU A 211 -13.36 -2.95 -4.60
CA LEU A 211 -14.54 -2.11 -4.50
C LEU A 211 -15.84 -2.91 -4.70
N PHE A 212 -15.86 -3.85 -5.65
CA PHE A 212 -17.01 -4.74 -5.86
C PHE A 212 -17.29 -5.69 -4.70
N LEU A 213 -16.24 -6.06 -3.93
CA LEU A 213 -16.39 -6.88 -2.72
C LEU A 213 -17.07 -6.16 -1.56
N SER A 214 -17.30 -4.84 -1.62
CA SER A 214 -17.78 -4.01 -0.50
C SER A 214 -19.04 -4.57 0.19
N ARG A 215 -20.01 -5.11 -0.57
CA ARG A 215 -21.23 -5.72 -0.02
C ARG A 215 -20.94 -7.02 0.73
N ALA A 216 -20.12 -7.89 0.14
CA ALA A 216 -19.74 -9.16 0.76
C ALA A 216 -18.88 -8.94 2.01
N LEU A 217 -18.03 -7.91 2.02
CA LEU A 217 -17.24 -7.49 3.17
C LEU A 217 -18.11 -6.96 4.32
N ASN A 218 -19.18 -6.22 4.01
CA ASN A 218 -20.15 -5.80 5.03
C ASN A 218 -20.81 -7.01 5.71
N SER A 219 -21.22 -8.02 4.95
CA SER A 219 -21.76 -9.25 5.52
C SER A 219 -20.71 -9.99 6.36
N LEU A 220 -19.46 -10.09 5.86
CA LEU A 220 -18.37 -10.78 6.55
C LEU A 220 -17.98 -10.09 7.88
N SER A 221 -18.12 -8.78 7.97
CA SER A 221 -17.85 -8.02 9.19
C SER A 221 -18.80 -8.38 10.36
N LEU A 222 -19.98 -8.96 10.07
CA LEU A 222 -20.94 -9.45 11.06
C LEU A 222 -20.58 -10.84 11.62
N GLY A 223 -19.54 -11.47 11.06
CA GLY A 223 -19.12 -12.83 11.40
C GLY A 223 -19.38 -13.84 10.29
N SER A 224 -18.58 -14.90 10.21
CA SER A 224 -18.67 -15.93 9.16
C SER A 224 -20.03 -16.64 9.14
N ASP A 225 -20.54 -16.99 10.33
CA ASP A 225 -21.78 -17.75 10.49
C ASP A 225 -23.00 -16.90 10.09
N THR A 226 -23.01 -15.63 10.56
CA THR A 226 -24.03 -14.66 10.19
C THR A 226 -24.00 -14.36 8.69
N ALA A 227 -22.80 -14.17 8.12
CA ALA A 227 -22.63 -13.94 6.68
C ALA A 227 -23.15 -15.14 5.85
N THR A 228 -22.89 -16.36 6.31
CA THR A 228 -23.39 -17.58 5.66
C THR A 228 -24.91 -17.68 5.75
N ALA A 229 -25.48 -17.39 6.93
CA ALA A 229 -26.94 -17.34 7.11
C ALA A 229 -27.62 -16.29 6.21
N LEU A 230 -26.93 -15.19 5.92
CA LEU A 230 -27.37 -14.16 4.95
C LEU A 230 -27.11 -14.54 3.47
N GLY A 231 -26.69 -15.78 3.19
CA GLY A 231 -26.46 -16.28 1.84
C GLY A 231 -25.13 -15.88 1.21
N SER A 232 -24.20 -15.28 1.97
CA SER A 232 -22.89 -14.90 1.47
C SER A 232 -21.98 -16.13 1.32
N LYS A 233 -21.28 -16.24 0.18
CA LYS A 233 -20.29 -17.31 -0.06
C LYS A 233 -18.96 -16.91 0.60
N VAL A 234 -18.86 -17.09 1.93
CA VAL A 234 -17.73 -16.63 2.75
C VAL A 234 -16.37 -17.08 2.19
N ALA A 235 -16.18 -18.37 1.92
CA ALA A 235 -14.91 -18.90 1.40
C ALA A 235 -14.51 -18.24 0.07
N ARG A 236 -15.46 -18.00 -0.84
CA ARG A 236 -15.19 -17.30 -2.10
C ARG A 236 -14.81 -15.84 -1.88
N THR A 237 -15.49 -15.15 -0.97
CA THR A 237 -15.18 -13.75 -0.61
C THR A 237 -13.79 -13.64 0.01
N GLN A 238 -13.43 -14.57 0.89
CA GLN A 238 -12.11 -14.63 1.50
C GLN A 238 -11.02 -14.89 0.46
N LEU A 239 -11.22 -15.86 -0.44
CA LEU A 239 -10.24 -16.18 -1.49
C LEU A 239 -10.02 -15.00 -2.44
N ILE A 240 -11.11 -14.41 -2.98
CA ILE A 240 -11.00 -13.26 -3.89
C ILE A 240 -10.38 -12.06 -3.18
N GLY A 241 -10.78 -11.80 -1.92
CA GLY A 241 -10.21 -10.71 -1.13
C GLY A 241 -8.73 -10.92 -0.85
N LEU A 242 -8.29 -12.13 -0.54
CA LEU A 242 -6.88 -12.46 -0.33
C LEU A 242 -6.06 -12.28 -1.61
N LEU A 243 -6.55 -12.74 -2.76
CA LEU A 243 -5.91 -12.52 -4.05
C LEU A 243 -5.80 -11.02 -4.37
N ALA A 244 -6.88 -10.26 -4.11
CA ALA A 244 -6.85 -8.81 -4.30
C ALA A 244 -5.81 -8.13 -3.39
N ILE A 245 -5.71 -8.52 -2.11
CA ILE A 245 -4.68 -8.03 -1.19
C ILE A 245 -3.29 -8.33 -1.73
N THR A 246 -3.04 -9.56 -2.13
CA THR A 246 -1.74 -10.01 -2.65
C THR A 246 -1.32 -9.20 -3.86
N VAL A 247 -2.22 -9.01 -4.83
CA VAL A 247 -1.92 -8.23 -6.04
C VAL A 247 -1.73 -6.76 -5.72
N LEU A 248 -2.60 -6.15 -4.90
CA LEU A 248 -2.49 -4.73 -4.52
C LEU A 248 -1.21 -4.46 -3.73
N CYS A 249 -0.99 -5.19 -2.64
CA CYS A 249 0.18 -5.01 -1.78
C CYS A 249 1.46 -5.40 -2.51
N GLY A 250 1.47 -6.53 -3.23
CA GLY A 250 2.61 -7.01 -4.01
C GLY A 250 3.02 -6.01 -5.10
N SER A 251 2.07 -5.47 -5.85
CA SER A 251 2.36 -4.45 -6.88
C SER A 251 2.88 -3.14 -6.26
N ALA A 252 2.28 -2.68 -5.16
CA ALA A 252 2.74 -1.48 -4.48
C ALA A 252 4.14 -1.66 -3.91
N THR A 253 4.40 -2.76 -3.20
CA THR A 253 5.71 -3.08 -2.63
C THR A 253 6.77 -3.25 -3.74
N ALA A 254 6.44 -3.93 -4.84
CA ALA A 254 7.36 -4.09 -5.96
C ALA A 254 7.71 -2.75 -6.62
N LEU A 255 6.75 -1.81 -6.68
CA LEU A 255 6.93 -0.50 -7.30
C LEU A 255 7.74 0.46 -6.43
N VAL A 256 7.39 0.61 -5.14
CA VAL A 256 7.92 1.66 -4.26
C VAL A 256 8.72 1.14 -3.07
N GLY A 257 8.90 -0.17 -2.97
CA GLY A 257 9.44 -0.82 -1.78
C GLY A 257 8.42 -0.91 -0.64
N PRO A 258 8.81 -1.51 0.49
CA PRO A 258 7.94 -1.64 1.65
C PRO A 258 7.65 -0.28 2.31
N ILE A 259 6.36 0.05 2.46
CA ILE A 259 5.90 1.24 3.19
C ILE A 259 4.98 0.78 4.32
N ALA A 260 5.42 0.97 5.55
CA ALA A 260 4.69 0.55 6.73
C ALA A 260 3.62 1.57 7.18
N PHE A 261 2.67 1.12 8.01
CA PHE A 261 1.64 1.89 8.72
C PHE A 261 0.53 2.49 7.85
N ILE A 262 0.79 2.85 6.59
CA ILE A 262 -0.20 3.54 5.74
C ILE A 262 -1.43 2.66 5.49
N GLY A 263 -1.23 1.41 5.10
CA GLY A 263 -2.30 0.43 4.90
C GLY A 263 -3.04 0.05 6.18
N LEU A 264 -2.42 0.26 7.35
CA LEU A 264 -3.03 -0.01 8.63
C LEU A 264 -3.85 1.18 9.15
N MET A 265 -3.29 2.37 9.07
CA MET A 265 -3.86 3.58 9.66
C MET A 265 -5.06 4.12 8.86
N MET A 266 -4.92 4.21 7.54
CA MET A 266 -5.88 4.92 6.71
C MET A 266 -7.26 4.27 6.63
N PRO A 267 -7.43 2.94 6.53
CA PRO A 267 -8.74 2.33 6.60
C PRO A 267 -9.44 2.56 7.94
N HIS A 268 -8.67 2.66 9.02
CA HIS A 268 -9.21 2.97 10.34
C HIS A 268 -9.73 4.41 10.41
N MET A 269 -8.97 5.37 9.89
CA MET A 269 -9.40 6.77 9.80
C MET A 269 -10.62 6.94 8.88
N ALA A 270 -10.67 6.21 7.76
CA ALA A 270 -11.81 6.22 6.85
C ALA A 270 -13.10 5.76 7.55
N ARG A 271 -13.02 4.67 8.37
CA ARG A 271 -14.17 4.22 9.15
C ARG A 271 -14.62 5.25 10.20
N TRP A 272 -13.71 6.01 10.77
CA TRP A 272 -14.10 7.11 11.67
C TRP A 272 -14.85 8.24 10.95
N LEU A 273 -14.44 8.53 9.72
CA LEU A 273 -15.01 9.62 8.95
C LEU A 273 -16.41 9.29 8.40
N VAL A 274 -16.58 8.10 7.81
CA VAL A 274 -17.82 7.74 7.08
C VAL A 274 -18.56 6.52 7.64
N GLY A 275 -18.06 5.93 8.74
CA GLY A 275 -18.64 4.74 9.36
C GLY A 275 -18.10 3.43 8.78
N ALA A 276 -18.58 2.31 9.34
CA ALA A 276 -18.07 0.97 9.05
C ALA A 276 -18.54 0.39 7.69
N ASP A 277 -19.47 1.04 6.99
CA ASP A 277 -19.97 0.56 5.69
C ASP A 277 -18.87 0.63 4.62
N HIS A 278 -18.46 -0.52 4.11
CA HIS A 278 -17.40 -0.65 3.11
C HIS A 278 -17.71 0.02 1.76
N ARG A 279 -18.98 0.28 1.46
CA ARG A 279 -19.38 1.05 0.27
C ARG A 279 -18.86 2.50 0.32
N TRP A 280 -18.68 3.02 1.52
CA TRP A 280 -18.17 4.38 1.76
C TRP A 280 -16.72 4.38 2.24
N SER A 281 -16.36 3.44 3.12
CA SER A 281 -15.01 3.40 3.69
C SER A 281 -13.94 3.01 2.67
N LEU A 282 -14.22 2.12 1.70
CA LEU A 282 -13.24 1.75 0.65
C LEU A 282 -12.94 2.92 -0.30
N PRO A 283 -13.92 3.63 -0.91
CA PRO A 283 -13.64 4.81 -1.72
C PRO A 283 -12.92 5.92 -0.95
N VAL A 284 -13.32 6.16 0.30
CA VAL A 284 -12.64 7.14 1.17
C VAL A 284 -11.19 6.73 1.43
N THR A 285 -10.93 5.46 1.70
CA THR A 285 -9.57 4.94 1.88
C THR A 285 -8.75 5.07 0.59
N LEU A 286 -9.35 4.75 -0.56
CA LEU A 286 -8.71 4.87 -1.88
C LEU A 286 -8.23 6.29 -2.18
N LEU A 287 -8.95 7.32 -1.72
CA LEU A 287 -8.60 8.72 -1.94
C LEU A 287 -7.67 9.28 -0.84
N ALA A 288 -7.94 8.93 0.41
CA ALA A 288 -7.22 9.49 1.54
C ALA A 288 -5.80 8.93 1.67
N THR A 289 -5.59 7.65 1.31
CA THR A 289 -4.28 7.00 1.44
C THR A 289 -3.24 7.62 0.52
N PRO A 290 -3.48 7.80 -0.80
CA PRO A 290 -2.51 8.47 -1.65
C PRO A 290 -2.29 9.94 -1.27
N ALA A 291 -3.32 10.65 -0.80
CA ALA A 291 -3.14 12.02 -0.32
C ALA A 291 -2.15 12.08 0.84
N LEU A 292 -2.31 11.21 1.85
CA LEU A 292 -1.37 11.13 2.97
C LEU A 292 0.05 10.75 2.50
N LEU A 293 0.15 9.77 1.59
CA LEU A 293 1.45 9.31 1.08
C LEU A 293 2.19 10.41 0.32
N LEU A 294 1.50 11.19 -0.49
CA LEU A 294 2.07 12.35 -1.18
C LEU A 294 2.49 13.45 -0.21
N PHE A 295 1.68 13.76 0.80
CA PHE A 295 2.08 14.73 1.83
C PHE A 295 3.30 14.24 2.62
N ALA A 296 3.38 12.97 3.00
CA ALA A 296 4.53 12.39 3.67
C ALA A 296 5.81 12.49 2.79
N ASP A 297 5.66 12.26 1.49
CA ASP A 297 6.76 12.40 0.54
C ASP A 297 7.21 13.86 0.36
N ILE A 298 6.27 14.81 0.27
CA ILE A 298 6.57 16.25 0.22
C ILE A 298 7.33 16.69 1.48
N ILE A 299 6.88 16.24 2.65
CA ILE A 299 7.55 16.52 3.92
C ILE A 299 8.98 15.95 3.90
N GLY A 300 9.15 14.70 3.42
CA GLY A 300 10.47 14.08 3.31
C GLY A 300 11.44 14.85 2.41
N ARG A 301 10.95 15.47 1.34
CA ARG A 301 11.76 16.30 0.42
C ARG A 301 12.20 17.62 1.04
N LEU A 302 11.45 18.13 2.03
CA LEU A 302 11.70 19.45 2.65
C LEU A 302 12.53 19.37 3.94
N LEU A 303 12.49 18.23 4.65
CA LEU A 303 13.07 18.12 6.00
C LEU A 303 14.58 18.06 6.01
N VAL A 304 15.21 17.41 5.02
CA VAL A 304 16.67 17.18 5.02
C VAL A 304 17.24 17.34 3.60
N PRO A 305 18.42 17.99 3.46
CA PRO A 305 19.20 17.95 2.23
C PRO A 305 19.53 16.48 1.88
N GLY A 306 19.08 16.00 0.72
CA GLY A 306 19.25 14.60 0.30
C GLY A 306 17.98 13.76 0.44
N GLU A 307 16.86 14.36 0.78
CA GLU A 307 15.50 13.79 0.83
C GLU A 307 15.34 12.57 1.76
N LEU A 308 14.48 12.68 2.76
CA LEU A 308 14.06 11.52 3.54
C LEU A 308 13.11 10.64 2.73
N ARG A 309 13.32 9.34 2.80
CA ARG A 309 12.46 8.38 2.15
C ARG A 309 11.06 8.38 2.78
N VAL A 310 10.04 8.25 1.95
CA VAL A 310 8.63 8.33 2.37
C VAL A 310 8.27 7.31 3.44
N SER A 311 8.89 6.12 3.41
CA SER A 311 8.63 5.08 4.42
C SER A 311 9.05 5.52 5.84
N VAL A 312 10.14 6.29 5.96
CA VAL A 312 10.60 6.84 7.24
C VAL A 312 9.59 7.87 7.75
N VAL A 313 9.18 8.81 6.90
CA VAL A 313 8.19 9.85 7.27
C VAL A 313 6.85 9.21 7.64
N SER A 314 6.40 8.23 6.85
CA SER A 314 5.15 7.51 7.13
C SER A 314 5.20 6.75 8.46
N ALA A 315 6.36 6.20 8.84
CA ALA A 315 6.54 5.53 10.13
C ALA A 315 6.47 6.54 11.30
N PHE A 316 7.09 7.71 11.16
CA PHE A 316 7.00 8.77 12.17
C PHE A 316 5.59 9.32 12.36
N ILE A 317 4.78 9.36 11.32
CA ILE A 317 3.37 9.74 11.40
C ILE A 317 2.51 8.57 11.93
N GLY A 318 2.74 7.38 11.40
CA GLY A 318 1.90 6.21 11.64
C GLY A 318 2.03 5.62 13.03
N ALA A 319 3.26 5.56 13.59
CA ALA A 319 3.49 4.96 14.90
C ALA A 319 2.79 5.72 16.04
N PRO A 320 2.85 7.06 16.15
CA PRO A 320 2.07 7.80 17.15
C PRO A 320 0.56 7.62 16.99
N VAL A 321 0.08 7.64 15.74
CA VAL A 321 -1.35 7.42 15.46
C VAL A 321 -1.78 6.03 15.91
N LEU A 322 -0.99 5.00 15.62
CA LEU A 322 -1.29 3.63 16.05
C LEU A 322 -1.32 3.50 17.58
N ILE A 323 -0.33 4.09 18.29
CA ILE A 323 -0.29 4.11 19.75
C ILE A 323 -1.55 4.77 20.33
N PHE A 324 -1.95 5.91 19.76
CA PHE A 324 -3.18 6.60 20.15
C PHE A 324 -4.43 5.74 19.95
N LEU A 325 -4.53 5.05 18.80
CA LEU A 325 -5.64 4.15 18.48
C LEU A 325 -5.76 2.98 19.47
N VAL A 326 -4.64 2.35 19.77
CA VAL A 326 -4.58 1.21 20.72
C VAL A 326 -4.97 1.67 22.12
N ARG A 327 -4.43 2.79 22.61
CA ARG A 327 -4.76 3.33 23.93
C ARG A 327 -6.24 3.70 24.07
N ARG A 328 -6.82 4.31 23.02
CA ARG A 328 -8.24 4.68 23.05
C ARG A 328 -9.17 3.47 23.12
N LYS A 329 -8.80 2.36 22.47
CA LYS A 329 -9.56 1.10 22.55
C LYS A 329 -9.44 0.44 23.94
N SER A 330 -8.30 0.60 24.62
CA SER A 330 -8.10 0.09 25.98
C SER A 330 -8.93 0.85 27.03
N ASN A 331 -9.15 2.15 26.82
CA ASN A 331 -9.88 3.01 27.78
C ASN A 331 -11.39 3.11 27.54
N GLY A 332 -11.89 2.63 26.41
CA GLY A 332 -13.30 2.61 26.05
C GLY A 332 -13.74 1.18 25.80
N GLY A 333 -14.22 0.50 26.84
CA GLY A 333 -14.77 -0.83 26.72
C GLY A 333 -15.80 -0.93 25.60
N GLY A 334 -15.58 -1.87 24.67
CA GLY A 334 -16.59 -2.41 23.78
C GLY A 334 -16.90 -1.59 22.52
N LEU A 335 -16.43 -2.09 21.38
CA LEU A 335 -17.14 -2.10 20.11
C LEU A 335 -17.34 -3.52 19.69
#